data_ae00d40cbc8be56d32faf7bd14c14c88
#
_entry.id   ae00d40cbc8be56d32faf7bd14c14c88
#
_cell.length_a   1.000
_cell.length_b   1.000
_cell.length_c   1.000
_cell.angle_alpha   90.00
_cell.angle_beta   90.00
_cell.angle_gamma   90.00
#
_symmetry.space_group_name_H-M   'P 1'
#
loop_
_entity.id
_entity.type
_entity.pdbx_description
1 polymer ?
#
loop_
_entity_poly.entity_id
_entity_poly.type
_entity_poly.pdbx_seq_one_letter_code
_entity_poly.pdbx_strand_id
1 'polypeptide(L)'
;MSKPSRHRFEQVFANLKIAVEAAGGVMADIVKLNYFLAAEVDQADVPKMRPIRDRYLDVAKPPASTFVAVSRLMRPGWLIEIEAVAAIDD
;
A
#
# COMPACT_ATOMS: atom_id res chain seq x y z
N MET A 1 6.43 -4.42 -20.93
CA MET A 1 6.65 -4.10 -19.52
C MET A 1 5.31 -3.88 -18.83
N SER A 2 5.10 -4.56 -17.73
CA SER A 2 3.88 -4.38 -16.95
C SER A 2 3.99 -3.11 -16.12
N LYS A 3 2.93 -2.31 -16.12
CA LYS A 3 2.85 -1.11 -15.28
C LYS A 3 1.72 -1.29 -14.28
N PRO A 4 1.94 -0.99 -12.99
CA PRO A 4 0.83 -0.92 -12.07
C PRO A 4 -0.06 0.24 -12.48
N SER A 5 -1.32 -0.02 -12.65
CA SER A 5 -2.32 1.00 -12.96
C SER A 5 -2.83 1.62 -11.66
N ARG A 6 -3.52 2.76 -11.76
CA ARG A 6 -4.24 3.33 -10.63
C ARG A 6 -5.19 2.31 -10.03
N HIS A 7 -5.81 1.51 -10.88
CA HIS A 7 -6.73 0.46 -10.44
C HIS A 7 -6.05 -0.54 -9.51
N ARG A 8 -4.82 -0.94 -9.81
CA ARG A 8 -4.08 -1.87 -8.95
C ARG A 8 -3.74 -1.23 -7.60
N PHE A 9 -3.32 0.04 -7.61
CA PHE A 9 -3.06 0.76 -6.37
C PHE A 9 -4.33 0.89 -5.52
N GLU A 10 -5.45 1.23 -6.15
CA GLU A 10 -6.72 1.32 -5.45
C GLU A 10 -7.14 -0.01 -4.86
N GLN A 11 -6.95 -1.10 -5.62
CA GLN A 11 -7.32 -2.44 -5.15
C GLN A 11 -6.49 -2.85 -3.93
N VAL A 12 -5.19 -2.55 -3.92
CA VAL A 12 -4.33 -2.88 -2.78
C VAL A 12 -4.78 -2.13 -1.53
N PHE A 13 -5.06 -0.82 -1.64
CA PHE A 13 -5.54 -0.05 -0.51
C PHE A 13 -6.95 -0.46 -0.07
N ALA A 14 -7.83 -0.78 -1.01
CA ALA A 14 -9.17 -1.28 -0.68
C ALA A 14 -9.09 -2.60 0.08
N ASN A 15 -8.22 -3.51 -0.34
CA ASN A 15 -8.01 -4.79 0.34
C ASN A 15 -7.43 -4.58 1.74
N LEU A 16 -6.51 -3.63 1.88
CA LEU A 16 -5.92 -3.30 3.18
C LEU A 16 -6.99 -2.78 4.14
N LYS A 17 -7.88 -1.92 3.65
CA LYS A 17 -8.98 -1.40 4.44
C LYS A 17 -9.89 -2.53 4.94
N ILE A 18 -10.24 -3.46 4.06
CA ILE A 18 -11.04 -4.63 4.43
C ILE A 18 -10.36 -5.43 5.55
N ALA A 19 -9.05 -5.65 5.41
CA ALA A 19 -8.30 -6.41 6.41
C ALA A 19 -8.26 -5.71 7.76
N VAL A 20 -8.01 -4.40 7.77
CA VAL A 20 -7.96 -3.62 9.01
C VAL A 20 -9.31 -3.61 9.71
N GLU A 21 -10.39 -3.42 8.94
CA GLU A 21 -11.73 -3.40 9.50
C GLU A 21 -12.16 -4.78 10.02
N ALA A 22 -11.74 -5.84 9.34
CA ALA A 22 -11.97 -7.20 9.82
C ALA A 22 -11.26 -7.48 11.15
N ALA A 23 -10.15 -6.80 11.40
CA ALA A 23 -9.40 -6.91 12.65
C ALA A 23 -9.96 -6.01 13.76
N GLY A 24 -11.00 -5.24 13.47
CA GLY A 24 -11.65 -4.36 14.44
C GLY A 24 -11.12 -2.94 14.48
N GLY A 25 -10.32 -2.55 13.50
CA GLY A 25 -9.75 -1.20 13.43
C GLY A 25 -10.28 -0.40 12.25
N VAL A 26 -9.68 0.76 12.06
CA VAL A 26 -9.92 1.63 10.91
C VAL A 26 -8.58 2.04 10.30
N MET A 27 -8.62 2.59 9.09
CA MET A 27 -7.38 2.97 8.40
C MET A 27 -6.52 3.95 9.19
N ALA A 28 -7.13 4.83 9.99
CA ALA A 28 -6.40 5.77 10.84
C ALA A 28 -5.57 5.10 11.94
N ASP A 29 -5.84 3.83 12.24
CA ASP A 29 -5.08 3.07 13.23
C ASP A 29 -3.75 2.56 12.69
N ILE A 30 -3.51 2.66 11.39
CA ILE A 30 -2.26 2.23 10.79
C ILE A 30 -1.14 3.17 11.21
N VAL A 31 -0.08 2.59 11.78
CA VAL A 31 1.08 3.35 12.26
C VAL A 31 2.31 3.14 11.39
N LYS A 32 2.32 2.11 10.57
CA LYS A 32 3.46 1.78 9.71
C LYS A 32 2.99 1.09 8.44
N LEU A 33 3.58 1.48 7.32
CA LEU A 33 3.38 0.83 6.04
C LEU A 33 4.73 0.47 5.42
N ASN A 34 4.83 -0.73 4.87
CA ASN A 34 5.95 -1.13 4.04
C ASN A 34 5.42 -1.45 2.64
N TYR A 35 6.01 -0.80 1.65
CA TYR A 35 5.66 -0.99 0.25
C TYR A 35 6.77 -1.75 -0.43
N PHE A 36 6.41 -2.86 -1.07
CA PHE A 36 7.33 -3.69 -1.82
C PHE A 36 6.92 -3.63 -3.29
N LEU A 37 7.82 -3.15 -4.13
CA LEU A 37 7.57 -2.99 -5.56
C LEU A 37 8.45 -3.95 -6.33
N ALA A 38 7.87 -4.69 -7.27
CA ALA A 38 8.67 -5.53 -8.15
C ALA A 38 9.59 -4.63 -8.99
N ALA A 39 10.80 -5.13 -9.26
CA ALA A 39 11.83 -4.34 -9.97
C ALA A 39 11.38 -3.87 -11.35
N GLU A 40 10.40 -4.56 -11.97
CA GLU A 40 9.86 -4.19 -13.27
C GLU A 40 8.94 -2.97 -13.24
N VAL A 41 8.54 -2.50 -12.04
CA VAL A 41 7.68 -1.32 -11.92
C VAL A 41 8.49 -0.08 -12.30
N ASP A 42 7.94 0.73 -13.19
CA ASP A 42 8.56 1.98 -13.60
C ASP A 42 8.53 2.96 -12.43
N GLN A 43 9.70 3.52 -12.10
CA GLN A 43 9.82 4.51 -11.04
C GLN A 43 8.91 5.72 -11.27
N ALA A 44 8.64 6.07 -12.53
CA ALA A 44 7.76 7.18 -12.87
C ALA A 44 6.31 6.95 -12.46
N ASP A 45 5.92 5.69 -12.23
CA ASP A 45 4.55 5.35 -11.83
C ASP A 45 4.34 5.43 -10.32
N VAL A 46 5.42 5.41 -9.54
CA VAL A 46 5.32 5.42 -8.07
C VAL A 46 4.60 6.66 -7.53
N PRO A 47 4.88 7.89 -8.01
CA PRO A 47 4.15 9.07 -7.52
C PRO A 47 2.65 9.04 -7.78
N LYS A 48 2.18 8.24 -8.73
CA LYS A 48 0.75 8.11 -9.04
C LYS A 48 -0.03 7.45 -7.90
N MET A 49 0.67 6.78 -7.01
CA MET A 49 0.05 6.15 -5.84
C MET A 49 -0.38 7.18 -4.80
N ARG A 50 0.31 8.33 -4.73
CA ARG A 50 0.07 9.30 -3.67
C ARG A 50 -1.38 9.80 -3.57
N PRO A 51 -2.04 10.22 -4.67
CA PRO A 51 -3.42 10.66 -4.56
C PRO A 51 -4.36 9.55 -4.09
N ILE A 52 -4.06 8.32 -4.45
CA ILE A 52 -4.86 7.15 -4.03
C ILE A 52 -4.65 6.92 -2.55
N ARG A 53 -3.39 6.87 -2.10
CA ARG A 53 -3.04 6.72 -0.69
C ARG A 53 -3.72 7.78 0.17
N ASP A 54 -3.72 9.03 -0.28
CA ASP A 54 -4.23 10.15 0.50
C ASP A 54 -5.75 10.08 0.72
N ARG A 55 -6.46 9.29 -0.09
CA ARG A 55 -7.89 9.05 0.13
C ARG A 55 -8.15 8.03 1.23
N TYR A 56 -7.16 7.19 1.54
CA TYR A 56 -7.31 6.10 2.51
C TYR A 56 -6.67 6.41 3.84
N LEU A 57 -5.67 7.27 3.87
CA LEU A 57 -4.89 7.58 5.07
C LEU A 57 -5.11 9.02 5.51
N ASP A 58 -4.89 9.29 6.80
CA ASP A 58 -4.94 10.65 7.33
C ASP A 58 -3.67 11.39 6.93
N VAL A 59 -3.79 12.36 6.04
CA VAL A 59 -2.63 13.13 5.55
C VAL A 59 -2.01 14.03 6.62
N ALA A 60 -2.79 14.37 7.67
CA ALA A 60 -2.29 15.18 8.78
C ALA A 60 -1.44 14.36 9.74
N LYS A 61 -1.67 13.05 9.81
CA LYS A 61 -0.92 12.13 10.68
C LYS A 61 -0.58 10.87 9.89
N PRO A 62 0.30 10.98 8.89
CA PRO A 62 0.62 9.84 8.05
C PRO A 62 1.39 8.78 8.84
N PRO A 63 1.18 7.50 8.52
CA PRO A 63 1.98 6.45 9.12
C PRO A 63 3.43 6.53 8.64
N ALA A 64 4.33 5.94 9.43
CA ALA A 64 5.70 5.72 8.97
C ALA A 64 5.65 4.82 7.72
N SER A 65 6.42 5.15 6.70
CA SER A 65 6.37 4.44 5.43
C SER A 65 7.77 4.13 4.92
N THR A 66 7.93 2.93 4.39
CA THR A 66 9.15 2.50 3.73
C THR A 66 8.79 1.95 2.36
N PHE A 67 9.50 2.39 1.34
CA PHE A 67 9.39 1.88 -0.02
C PHE A 67 10.67 1.16 -0.39
N VAL A 68 10.55 -0.06 -0.88
CA VAL A 68 11.70 -0.81 -1.42
C VAL A 68 11.31 -1.47 -2.73
N ALA A 69 12.26 -1.52 -3.63
CA ALA A 69 12.15 -2.34 -4.83
C ALA A 69 12.79 -3.68 -4.54
N VAL A 70 12.11 -4.74 -4.92
CA VAL A 70 12.59 -6.12 -4.77
C VAL A 70 12.70 -6.76 -6.14
N SER A 71 13.51 -7.80 -6.28
CA SER A 71 13.70 -8.45 -7.59
C SER A 71 12.38 -9.00 -8.14
N ARG A 72 11.54 -9.53 -7.28
CA ARG A 72 10.18 -9.97 -7.61
C ARG A 72 9.39 -10.21 -6.34
N LEU A 73 8.09 -10.31 -6.48
CA LEU A 73 7.20 -10.75 -5.41
C LEU A 73 6.98 -12.26 -5.54
N MET A 74 6.17 -12.82 -4.64
CA MET A 74 5.96 -14.26 -4.55
C MET A 74 5.51 -14.89 -5.87
N ARG A 75 4.64 -14.19 -6.61
CA ARG A 75 4.09 -14.72 -7.86
C ARG A 75 4.46 -13.83 -9.04
N PRO A 76 4.74 -14.43 -10.21
CA PRO A 76 4.93 -13.65 -11.43
C PRO A 76 3.73 -12.75 -11.71
N GLY A 77 4.00 -11.52 -12.14
CA GLY A 77 2.94 -10.57 -12.44
C GLY A 77 2.44 -9.76 -11.27
N TRP A 78 2.78 -10.11 -10.05
CA TRP A 78 2.52 -9.26 -8.90
C TRP A 78 3.50 -8.10 -8.92
N LEU A 79 2.99 -6.88 -8.89
CA LEU A 79 3.79 -5.67 -9.04
C LEU A 79 3.98 -4.90 -7.75
N ILE A 80 3.04 -5.02 -6.81
CA ILE A 80 3.08 -4.28 -5.56
C ILE A 80 2.51 -5.13 -4.43
N GLU A 81 3.14 -5.03 -3.27
CA GLU A 81 2.64 -5.60 -2.03
C GLU A 81 2.79 -4.57 -0.94
N ILE A 82 1.75 -4.41 -0.12
CA ILE A 82 1.77 -3.46 1.00
C ILE A 82 1.46 -4.24 2.27
N GLU A 83 2.34 -4.09 3.27
CA GLU A 83 2.04 -4.61 4.60
C GLU A 83 1.88 -3.45 5.57
N ALA A 84 1.01 -3.63 6.54
CA ALA A 84 0.69 -2.58 7.49
C ALA A 84 0.75 -3.12 8.91
N VAL A 85 1.13 -2.23 9.82
CA VAL A 85 0.98 -2.46 11.25
C VAL A 85 -0.04 -1.44 11.76
N ALA A 86 -1.07 -1.92 12.45
CA ALA A 86 -2.10 -1.07 13.02
C ALA A 86 -2.12 -1.22 14.53
N ALA A 87 -2.27 -0.12 15.24
CA ALA A 87 -2.47 -0.09 16.68
C ALA A 87 -3.95 0.12 16.93
N ILE A 88 -4.65 -0.95 17.28
CA ILE A 88 -6.10 -0.97 17.45
C ILE A 88 -6.42 -1.00 18.94
N ASP A 89 -7.25 -0.05 19.38
CA ASP A 89 -7.72 -0.03 20.75
C ASP A 89 -8.83 -1.06 20.95
N ASP A 90 -8.75 -1.78 22.04
CA ASP A 90 -9.77 -2.77 22.44
C ASP A 90 -10.93 -2.12 23.18
#